data_2d34fa5a7d83c2c136f4dd04d1c85156
#
_entry.id   2d34fa5a7d83c2c136f4dd04d1c85156
#
_cell.length_a   1.000
_cell.length_b   1.000
_cell.length_c   1.000
_cell.angle_alpha   90.00
_cell.angle_beta   90.00
_cell.angle_gamma   90.00
#
_symmetry.space_group_name_H-M   'P 1'
#
loop_
_entity.id
_entity.type
_entity.pdbx_description
1 polymer ?
#
loop_
_entity_poly.entity_id
_entity_poly.type
_entity_poly.pdbx_seq_one_letter_code
_entity_poly.pdbx_strand_id
1 'polypeptide(L)'
;MYRILLVDDEKMELEALKNYIDWKTLGIDHVDTAKNGKAAYELVLDRQPDIVITDIQMPVMDGIDLAKKIYEWNRDIKIIFLTGYDDFAL
;
A
#
# COMPACT_ATOMS: atom_id res chain seq x y z
N MET A 1 9.02 14.82 2.27
CA MET A 1 9.47 14.27 3.51
C MET A 1 9.09 12.85 3.70
N TYR A 2 7.86 12.48 3.37
CA TYR A 2 7.45 11.09 3.46
C TYR A 2 7.11 10.53 2.10
N ARG A 3 7.39 9.24 1.93
CA ARG A 3 7.01 8.49 0.73
C ARG A 3 5.94 7.51 1.12
N ILE A 4 4.91 7.38 0.26
CA ILE A 4 3.85 6.43 0.47
C ILE A 4 3.70 5.53 -0.75
N LEU A 5 3.39 4.26 -0.51
CA LEU A 5 3.06 3.30 -1.55
C LEU A 5 1.62 2.88 -1.36
N LEU A 6 0.83 3.00 -2.41
CA LEU A 6 -0.57 2.57 -2.43
C LEU A 6 -0.67 1.28 -3.23
N VAL A 7 -1.27 0.25 -2.65
CA VAL A 7 -1.37 -1.07 -3.27
C VAL A 7 -2.82 -1.52 -3.31
N ASP A 8 -3.32 -1.75 -4.51
CA ASP A 8 -4.68 -2.25 -4.73
C ASP A 8 -4.73 -2.86 -6.11
N ASP A 9 -5.35 -4.03 -6.25
CA ASP A 9 -5.47 -4.69 -7.54
C ASP A 9 -6.58 -4.06 -8.41
N GLU A 10 -7.41 -3.21 -7.83
CA GLU A 10 -8.43 -2.48 -8.57
C GLU A 10 -7.93 -1.10 -8.97
N LYS A 11 -7.75 -0.91 -10.27
CA LYS A 11 -7.19 0.32 -10.79
C LYS A 11 -7.99 1.55 -10.41
N MET A 12 -9.32 1.45 -10.42
CA MET A 12 -10.17 2.60 -10.11
C MET A 12 -10.04 3.02 -8.64
N GLU A 13 -9.98 2.04 -7.74
CA GLU A 13 -9.79 2.33 -6.33
C GLU A 13 -8.43 2.95 -6.08
N LEU A 14 -7.42 2.44 -6.76
CA LEU A 14 -6.05 2.93 -6.63
C LEU A 14 -5.96 4.39 -7.09
N GLU A 15 -6.54 4.70 -8.24
CA GLU A 15 -6.56 6.05 -8.75
C GLU A 15 -7.37 6.99 -7.86
N ALA A 16 -8.47 6.51 -7.30
CA ALA A 16 -9.28 7.30 -6.38
C ALA A 16 -8.47 7.67 -5.14
N LEU A 17 -7.79 6.73 -4.53
CA LEU A 17 -6.92 7.00 -3.39
C LEU A 17 -5.85 8.01 -3.73
N LYS A 18 -5.20 7.82 -4.87
CA LYS A 18 -4.13 8.71 -5.29
C LYS A 18 -4.61 10.13 -5.52
N ASN A 19 -5.79 10.29 -6.13
CA ASN A 19 -6.26 11.58 -6.61
C ASN A 19 -7.14 12.34 -5.63
N TYR A 20 -7.87 11.65 -4.74
CA TYR A 20 -8.80 12.32 -3.84
C TYR A 20 -8.17 12.81 -2.54
N ILE A 21 -7.06 12.24 -2.15
CA ILE A 21 -6.40 12.65 -0.92
C ILE A 21 -5.32 13.68 -1.24
N ASP A 22 -5.31 14.75 -0.49
CA ASP A 22 -4.28 15.76 -0.62
C ASP A 22 -3.04 15.33 0.17
N TRP A 23 -2.26 14.46 -0.42
CA TRP A 23 -1.08 13.87 0.20
C TRP A 23 -0.06 14.93 0.61
N LYS A 24 0.07 15.97 -0.20
CA LYS A 24 1.03 17.02 0.04
C LYS A 24 0.74 17.76 1.34
N THR A 25 -0.53 18.03 1.61
CA THR A 25 -0.95 18.68 2.86
C THR A 25 -0.62 17.79 4.06
N LEU A 26 -0.59 16.47 3.86
CA LEU A 26 -0.24 15.53 4.93
C LEU A 26 1.28 15.34 5.08
N GLY A 27 2.07 16.06 4.33
CA GLY A 27 3.53 15.92 4.39
C GLY A 27 4.10 14.81 3.55
N ILE A 28 3.31 14.28 2.61
CA ILE A 28 3.74 13.19 1.74
C ILE A 28 4.14 13.76 0.39
N ASP A 29 5.42 13.62 0.04
CA ASP A 29 6.00 14.18 -1.17
C ASP A 29 5.91 13.26 -2.38
N HIS A 30 5.96 11.96 -2.13
CA HIS A 30 5.98 10.97 -3.19
C HIS A 30 4.90 9.92 -2.95
N VAL A 31 4.09 9.69 -3.97
CA VAL A 31 3.04 8.69 -3.96
C VAL A 31 3.28 7.72 -5.10
N ASP A 32 3.67 6.51 -4.77
CA ASP A 32 3.83 5.44 -5.74
C ASP A 32 2.63 4.50 -5.66
N THR A 33 2.36 3.77 -6.72
CA THR A 33 1.25 2.83 -6.77
C THR A 33 1.70 1.49 -7.31
N ALA A 34 1.06 0.42 -6.85
CA ALA A 34 1.28 -0.92 -7.34
C ALA A 34 -0.05 -1.67 -7.39
N LYS A 35 -0.19 -2.57 -8.35
CA LYS A 35 -1.45 -3.30 -8.55
C LYS A 35 -1.44 -4.70 -8.00
N ASN A 36 -0.33 -5.16 -7.48
CA ASN A 36 -0.22 -6.49 -6.90
C ASN A 36 0.91 -6.51 -5.88
N GLY A 37 0.94 -7.58 -5.08
CA GLY A 37 1.91 -7.69 -4.00
C GLY A 37 3.34 -7.79 -4.47
N LYS A 38 3.58 -8.46 -5.61
CA LYS A 38 4.93 -8.61 -6.12
C LYS A 38 5.49 -7.26 -6.57
N ALA A 39 4.73 -6.52 -7.36
CA ALA A 39 5.13 -5.18 -7.80
C ALA A 39 5.32 -4.24 -6.62
N ALA A 40 4.44 -4.35 -5.62
CA ALA A 40 4.54 -3.55 -4.41
C ALA A 40 5.85 -3.82 -3.67
N TYR A 41 6.20 -5.08 -3.50
CA TYR A 41 7.40 -5.44 -2.77
C TYR A 41 8.66 -4.95 -3.51
N GLU A 42 8.66 -5.05 -4.84
CA GLU A 42 9.76 -4.51 -5.63
C GLU A 42 9.94 -3.01 -5.43
N LEU A 43 8.83 -2.27 -5.37
CA LEU A 43 8.87 -0.83 -5.09
C LEU A 43 9.31 -0.53 -3.65
N VAL A 44 8.94 -1.37 -2.70
CA VAL A 44 9.41 -1.22 -1.32
C VAL A 44 10.92 -1.30 -1.26
N LEU A 45 11.49 -2.28 -1.94
CA LEU A 45 12.94 -2.46 -1.96
C LEU A 45 13.65 -1.31 -2.68
N ASP A 46 13.08 -0.82 -3.76
CA ASP A 46 13.67 0.22 -4.58
C ASP A 46 13.48 1.62 -4.00
N ARG A 47 12.26 1.95 -3.59
CA ARG A 47 11.89 3.30 -3.18
C ARG A 47 11.91 3.53 -1.69
N GLN A 48 11.88 2.47 -0.91
CA GLN A 48 11.91 2.53 0.56
C GLN A 48 10.86 3.50 1.13
N PRO A 49 9.56 3.23 0.91
CA PRO A 49 8.52 4.11 1.41
C PRO A 49 8.47 4.12 2.93
N ASP A 50 7.96 5.19 3.48
CA ASP A 50 7.74 5.29 4.92
C ASP A 50 6.44 4.62 5.33
N ILE A 51 5.46 4.65 4.43
CA ILE A 51 4.11 4.15 4.68
C ILE A 51 3.66 3.33 3.48
N VAL A 52 3.03 2.19 3.76
CA VAL A 52 2.39 1.37 2.73
C VAL A 52 0.92 1.25 3.09
N ILE A 53 0.05 1.62 2.17
CA ILE A 53 -1.39 1.40 2.31
C ILE A 53 -1.75 0.32 1.31
N THR A 54 -2.23 -0.82 1.78
CA THR A 54 -2.53 -1.94 0.91
C THR A 54 -3.91 -2.51 1.18
N ASP A 55 -4.59 -2.92 0.11
CA ASP A 55 -5.78 -3.75 0.22
C ASP A 55 -5.36 -5.10 0.81
N ILE A 56 -6.27 -5.76 1.51
CA ILE A 56 -6.02 -7.08 2.08
C ILE A 56 -6.22 -8.16 1.01
N GLN A 57 -7.32 -8.11 0.31
CA GLN A 57 -7.67 -9.16 -0.65
C GLN A 57 -7.14 -8.85 -2.03
N MET A 58 -6.06 -9.53 -2.38
CA MET A 58 -5.46 -9.45 -3.71
C MET A 58 -5.06 -10.85 -4.15
N PRO A 59 -5.11 -11.15 -5.46
CA PRO A 59 -4.71 -12.46 -5.94
C PRO A 59 -3.21 -12.72 -5.75
N VAL A 60 -2.86 -13.98 -5.58
CA VAL A 60 -1.49 -14.51 -5.45
C VAL A 60 -0.83 -14.11 -4.13
N MET A 61 -0.57 -12.84 -3.94
CA MET A 61 0.01 -12.33 -2.70
C MET A 61 -0.94 -11.28 -2.14
N ASP A 62 -1.64 -11.61 -1.05
CA ASP A 62 -2.57 -10.67 -0.43
C ASP A 62 -1.83 -9.63 0.41
N GLY A 63 -2.59 -8.67 0.95
CA GLY A 63 -2.01 -7.59 1.73
C GLY A 63 -1.33 -8.07 3.01
N ILE A 64 -1.82 -9.14 3.61
CA ILE A 64 -1.21 -9.70 4.82
C ILE A 64 0.14 -10.33 4.49
N ASP A 65 0.21 -11.10 3.40
CA ASP A 65 1.47 -11.70 2.95
C ASP A 65 2.48 -10.62 2.61
N LEU A 66 2.05 -9.59 1.92
CA LEU A 66 2.90 -8.45 1.59
C LEU A 66 3.44 -7.79 2.86
N ALA A 67 2.57 -7.55 3.83
CA ALA A 67 2.95 -6.92 5.09
C ALA A 67 4.00 -7.75 5.83
N LYS A 68 3.84 -9.08 5.84
CA LYS A 68 4.82 -9.95 6.48
C LYS A 68 6.19 -9.85 5.81
N LYS A 69 6.22 -9.84 4.49
CA LYS A 69 7.46 -9.70 3.74
C LYS A 69 8.14 -8.36 4.01
N ILE A 70 7.37 -7.30 4.02
CA ILE A 70 7.90 -5.97 4.29
C ILE A 70 8.45 -5.91 5.72
N TYR A 71 7.71 -6.44 6.67
CA TYR A 71 8.09 -6.43 8.08
C TYR A 71 9.40 -7.19 8.32
N GLU A 72 9.59 -8.32 7.63
CA GLU A 72 10.82 -9.08 7.74
C GLU A 72 12.02 -8.30 7.21
N TRP A 73 11.79 -7.44 6.22
CA TRP A 73 12.84 -6.65 5.61
C TRP A 73 13.11 -5.36 6.39
N ASN A 74 12.08 -4.64 6.80
CA ASN A 74 12.22 -3.38 7.52
C ASN A 74 10.99 -3.12 8.39
N ARG A 75 11.17 -3.17 9.70
CA ARG A 75 10.08 -2.99 10.66
C ARG A 75 9.65 -1.54 10.83
N ASP A 76 10.42 -0.60 10.31
CA ASP A 76 10.12 0.81 10.47
C ASP A 76 9.08 1.31 9.48
N ILE A 77 8.80 0.54 8.43
CA ILE A 77 7.77 0.89 7.47
C ILE A 77 6.40 0.68 8.10
N LYS A 78 5.58 1.73 8.09
CA LYS A 78 4.22 1.65 8.62
C LYS A 78 3.30 1.07 7.58
N ILE A 79 2.48 0.12 7.98
CA ILE A 79 1.56 -0.56 7.06
C ILE A 79 0.14 -0.31 7.52
N ILE A 80 -0.68 0.17 6.60
CA ILE A 80 -2.10 0.43 6.83
C ILE A 80 -2.88 -0.45 5.87
N PHE A 81 -3.86 -1.18 6.40
CA PHE A 81 -4.71 -2.01 5.57
C PHE A 81 -5.99 -1.26 5.24
N LEU A 82 -6.34 -1.28 3.96
CA LEU A 82 -7.65 -0.85 3.50
C LEU A 82 -8.53 -2.07 3.41
N THR A 83 -9.66 -2.02 4.08
CA THR A 83 -10.59 -3.13 4.06
C THR A 83 -11.91 -2.67 3.48
N GLY A 84 -12.48 -3.50 2.62
CA GLY A 84 -13.85 -3.30 2.18
C GLY A 84 -14.80 -3.72 3.28
N TYR A 85 -16.07 -3.39 3.11
CA TYR A 85 -17.11 -3.76 4.07
C TYR A 85 -17.10 -5.26 4.36
N ASP A 86 -16.90 -6.05 3.31
CA ASP A 86 -16.98 -7.51 3.41
C ASP A 86 -15.84 -8.13 4.20
N ASP A 87 -14.71 -7.45 4.34
CA ASP A 87 -13.57 -7.98 5.08
C ASP A 87 -13.86 -8.17 6.56
N PHE A 88 -14.82 -7.43 7.09
CA PHE A 88 -15.22 -7.51 8.49
C PHE A 88 -16.62 -8.06 8.68
N ALA A 89 -17.28 -8.50 7.61
CA ALA A 89 -18.61 -9.08 7.73
C ALA A 89 -18.53 -10.46 8.37
N LEU A 90 -19.34 -10.68 9.37
CA LEU A 90 -19.38 -11.94 10.10
C LEU A 90 -20.60 -12.77 9.71
#